data_359c3708bbaebb94118ae51b6bcea529
#
_entry.id   359c3708bbaebb94118ae51b6bcea529
#
_cell.length_a   1.000
_cell.length_b   1.000
_cell.length_c   1.000
_cell.angle_alpha   90.00
_cell.angle_beta   90.00
_cell.angle_gamma   90.00
#
_symmetry.space_group_name_H-M   'P 1'
#
loop_
_entity.id
_entity.type
_entity.pdbx_description
1 polymer ?
#
loop_
_entity_poly.entity_id
_entity_poly.type
_entity_poly.pdbx_seq_one_letter_code
_entity_poly.pdbx_strand_id
1 'polypeptide(L)'
;MDIKKDHINFAVGPVQISEEISRIGADPVPYFRTPDFSALLKENEALLKEFMDAPEDARAVFLTGSGTASMDAVTQNVFTKDDRLLVVAGGSFGHRFCEICEVYGIPHTAIELRQGHALTSADLAPYAGQGYTGLLVNMHETSTGVLYDMDMISAFCRENGLVLVVDAISAFLADDVSMKRWGADVVFTGSQKALAVPPGISMMVLSSRAVERIYANRPACYYLDLKAALKNGERGQTPFTPAVGILIQINARLNQIKRDGFANVQAQIRAIAKDFRSRIGKYPFHIVSDSLSYAVTPLSPNNPEVSAHQLFLTLKDEYGIIICPNGGELADKVFRVGHIGHLTVEDNDALFRAFDDLMARGILKA
;
A
#
# COMPACT_ATOMS: atom_id res chain seq x y z
N MET A 1 -17.30 -10.98 23.08
CA MET A 1 -16.96 -9.64 22.55
C MET A 1 -17.58 -9.57 21.17
N ASP A 2 -18.61 -8.79 21.02
CA ASP A 2 -19.34 -8.68 19.73
C ASP A 2 -18.66 -7.57 18.92
N ILE A 3 -17.81 -7.99 17.98
CA ILE A 3 -17.19 -7.04 17.04
C ILE A 3 -18.28 -6.63 16.06
N LYS A 4 -18.83 -5.42 16.24
CA LYS A 4 -19.84 -4.87 15.33
C LYS A 4 -19.34 -4.92 13.89
N LYS A 5 -20.13 -5.54 12.99
CA LYS A 5 -19.81 -5.68 11.57
C LYS A 5 -20.35 -4.55 10.70
N ASP A 6 -21.30 -3.79 11.20
CA ASP A 6 -22.07 -2.79 10.44
C ASP A 6 -21.48 -1.38 10.58
N HIS A 7 -20.17 -1.24 10.28
CA HIS A 7 -19.53 0.06 10.25
C HIS A 7 -19.25 0.46 8.80
N ILE A 8 -19.42 1.76 8.49
CA ILE A 8 -18.83 2.33 7.28
C ILE A 8 -17.34 2.52 7.57
N ASN A 9 -16.50 1.83 6.81
CA ASN A 9 -15.06 1.75 7.10
C ASN A 9 -14.23 2.61 6.13
N PHE A 10 -13.86 3.82 6.57
CA PHE A 10 -12.92 4.71 5.90
C PHE A 10 -11.46 4.50 6.35
N ALA A 11 -11.12 3.36 6.94
CA ALA A 11 -9.72 3.05 7.22
C ALA A 11 -8.95 2.82 5.91
N VAL A 12 -7.64 3.05 5.97
CA VAL A 12 -6.73 2.83 4.82
C VAL A 12 -6.18 1.40 4.74
N GLY A 13 -6.78 0.48 5.48
CA GLY A 13 -6.49 -0.96 5.49
C GLY A 13 -6.33 -1.56 6.88
N PRO A 14 -7.00 -2.69 7.13
CA PRO A 14 -7.94 -3.39 6.24
C PRO A 14 -9.15 -2.55 5.89
N VAL A 15 -9.52 -2.55 4.60
CA VAL A 15 -10.66 -1.79 4.07
C VAL A 15 -11.95 -2.60 4.09
N GLN A 16 -13.08 -1.93 3.84
CA GLN A 16 -14.36 -2.59 3.60
C GLN A 16 -14.30 -3.46 2.34
N ILE A 17 -14.77 -4.70 2.43
CA ILE A 17 -14.83 -5.66 1.31
C ILE A 17 -16.29 -5.86 0.88
N SER A 18 -16.51 -6.20 -0.40
CA SER A 18 -17.84 -6.50 -0.91
C SER A 18 -18.39 -7.81 -0.35
N GLU A 19 -19.72 -7.94 -0.32
CA GLU A 19 -20.37 -9.19 0.09
C GLU A 19 -19.99 -10.36 -0.82
N GLU A 20 -19.82 -10.12 -2.13
CA GLU A 20 -19.39 -11.14 -3.10
C GLU A 20 -18.03 -11.73 -2.73
N ILE A 21 -17.02 -10.88 -2.44
CA ILE A 21 -15.70 -11.33 -2.00
C ILE A 21 -15.75 -12.00 -0.62
N SER A 22 -16.60 -11.49 0.29
CA SER A 22 -16.77 -12.09 1.61
C SER A 22 -17.35 -13.50 1.54
N ARG A 23 -18.32 -13.75 0.67
CA ARG A 23 -18.94 -15.06 0.47
C ARG A 23 -17.94 -16.13 0.01
N ILE A 24 -17.04 -15.77 -0.91
CA ILE A 24 -15.96 -16.68 -1.37
C ILE A 24 -15.10 -17.13 -0.18
N GLY A 25 -14.84 -16.25 0.78
CA GLY A 25 -14.07 -16.59 1.99
C GLY A 25 -14.81 -17.49 2.99
N ALA A 26 -16.12 -17.67 2.84
CA ALA A 26 -16.94 -18.57 3.66
C ALA A 26 -16.98 -20.02 3.11
N ASP A 27 -16.54 -20.24 1.88
CA ASP A 27 -16.50 -21.55 1.27
C ASP A 27 -15.38 -22.43 1.87
N PRO A 28 -15.54 -23.77 1.87
CA PRO A 28 -14.49 -24.68 2.29
C PRO A 28 -13.21 -24.48 1.50
N VAL A 29 -12.07 -24.37 2.20
CA VAL A 29 -10.77 -24.17 1.58
C VAL A 29 -10.33 -25.45 0.85
N PRO A 30 -10.10 -25.41 -0.48
CA PRO A 30 -9.69 -26.60 -1.23
C PRO A 30 -8.21 -26.93 -1.00
N TYR A 31 -7.84 -28.18 -1.33
CA TYR A 31 -6.43 -28.54 -1.37
C TYR A 31 -5.72 -27.86 -2.54
N PHE A 32 -4.62 -27.17 -2.26
CA PHE A 32 -3.97 -26.27 -3.22
C PHE A 32 -2.93 -26.91 -4.15
N ARG A 33 -2.46 -28.15 -3.86
CA ARG A 33 -1.49 -28.86 -4.74
C ARG A 33 -2.21 -29.54 -5.91
N THR A 34 -3.02 -28.79 -6.65
CA THR A 34 -3.81 -29.25 -7.80
C THR A 34 -3.49 -28.44 -9.05
N PRO A 35 -3.74 -29.01 -10.26
CA PRO A 35 -3.61 -28.26 -11.50
C PRO A 35 -4.50 -27.00 -11.56
N ASP A 36 -5.72 -27.08 -11.02
CA ASP A 36 -6.67 -25.95 -11.02
C ASP A 36 -6.15 -24.79 -10.17
N PHE A 37 -5.60 -25.06 -9.00
CA PHE A 37 -4.99 -24.01 -8.18
C PHE A 37 -3.72 -23.44 -8.83
N SER A 38 -2.95 -24.28 -9.53
CA SER A 38 -1.80 -23.82 -10.29
C SER A 38 -2.21 -22.89 -11.44
N ALA A 39 -3.31 -23.19 -12.12
CA ALA A 39 -3.87 -22.32 -13.16
C ALA A 39 -4.35 -20.97 -12.58
N LEU A 40 -5.07 -21.01 -11.45
CA LEU A 40 -5.51 -19.83 -10.71
C LEU A 40 -4.33 -18.92 -10.31
N LEU A 41 -3.25 -19.49 -9.79
CA LEU A 41 -2.10 -18.69 -9.35
C LEU A 41 -1.36 -18.06 -10.55
N LYS A 42 -1.27 -18.76 -11.68
CA LYS A 42 -0.73 -18.21 -12.93
C LYS A 42 -1.60 -17.09 -13.50
N GLU A 43 -2.92 -17.22 -13.41
CA GLU A 43 -3.85 -16.17 -13.80
C GLU A 43 -3.68 -14.93 -12.90
N ASN A 44 -3.56 -15.12 -11.59
CA ASN A 44 -3.27 -14.03 -10.65
C ASN A 44 -1.95 -13.31 -11.01
N GLU A 45 -0.89 -14.07 -11.37
CA GLU A 45 0.38 -13.49 -11.83
C GLU A 45 0.17 -12.65 -13.09
N ALA A 46 -0.54 -13.17 -14.09
CA ALA A 46 -0.79 -12.47 -15.35
C ALA A 46 -1.58 -11.16 -15.14
N LEU A 47 -2.66 -11.23 -14.37
CA LEU A 47 -3.50 -10.06 -14.07
C LEU A 47 -2.77 -9.00 -13.22
N LEU A 48 -1.98 -9.43 -12.24
CA LEU A 48 -1.20 -8.50 -11.42
C LEU A 48 -0.16 -7.76 -12.26
N LYS A 49 0.55 -8.48 -13.16
CA LYS A 49 1.50 -7.88 -14.09
C LYS A 49 0.81 -6.89 -15.04
N GLU A 50 -0.36 -7.24 -15.58
CA GLU A 50 -1.17 -6.36 -16.43
C GLU A 50 -1.53 -5.06 -15.69
N PHE A 51 -2.04 -5.17 -14.47
CA PHE A 51 -2.51 -4.01 -13.70
C PHE A 51 -1.40 -3.16 -13.09
N MET A 52 -0.19 -3.67 -12.97
CA MET A 52 0.99 -2.90 -12.59
C MET A 52 1.77 -2.37 -13.80
N ASP A 53 1.25 -2.53 -15.03
CA ASP A 53 1.94 -2.21 -16.27
C ASP A 53 3.39 -2.71 -16.26
N ALA A 54 3.56 -3.99 -15.96
CA ALA A 54 4.86 -4.62 -15.81
C ALA A 54 5.45 -5.06 -17.16
N PRO A 55 6.79 -5.14 -17.31
CA PRO A 55 7.44 -5.75 -18.46
C PRO A 55 6.93 -7.19 -18.70
N GLU A 56 6.99 -7.65 -19.94
CA GLU A 56 6.50 -8.98 -20.31
C GLU A 56 7.26 -10.11 -19.60
N ASP A 57 8.56 -9.95 -19.44
CA ASP A 57 9.49 -10.87 -18.77
C ASP A 57 9.48 -10.76 -17.25
N ALA A 58 8.74 -9.80 -16.68
CA ALA A 58 8.58 -9.69 -15.23
C ALA A 58 7.89 -10.91 -14.63
N ARG A 59 8.18 -11.19 -13.36
CA ARG A 59 7.63 -12.32 -12.59
C ARG A 59 6.86 -11.79 -11.38
N ALA A 60 5.78 -12.48 -11.01
CA ALA A 60 5.08 -12.14 -9.77
C ALA A 60 5.27 -13.22 -8.69
N VAL A 61 5.31 -12.76 -7.43
CA VAL A 61 5.43 -13.61 -6.24
C VAL A 61 4.32 -13.25 -5.25
N PHE A 62 3.74 -14.29 -4.64
CA PHE A 62 2.68 -14.18 -3.63
C PHE A 62 3.20 -14.73 -2.30
N LEU A 63 3.27 -13.87 -1.29
CA LEU A 63 3.74 -14.21 0.06
C LEU A 63 2.57 -14.21 1.04
N THR A 64 2.44 -15.26 1.83
CA THR A 64 1.51 -15.24 2.96
C THR A 64 2.08 -14.31 4.04
N GLY A 65 1.42 -13.17 4.21
CA GLY A 65 1.87 -12.11 5.12
C GLY A 65 1.24 -10.76 4.79
N SER A 66 1.56 -9.75 5.59
CA SER A 66 1.23 -8.36 5.32
C SER A 66 2.18 -7.75 4.30
N GLY A 67 1.91 -6.51 3.85
CA GLY A 67 2.83 -5.79 2.98
C GLY A 67 4.27 -5.70 3.52
N THR A 68 4.45 -5.70 4.84
CA THR A 68 5.78 -5.75 5.47
C THR A 68 6.56 -7.01 5.08
N ALA A 69 5.87 -8.13 4.80
CA ALA A 69 6.54 -9.34 4.30
C ALA A 69 7.20 -9.11 2.93
N SER A 70 6.62 -8.27 2.06
CA SER A 70 7.27 -7.88 0.80
C SER A 70 8.44 -6.92 1.03
N MET A 71 8.30 -5.95 1.95
CA MET A 71 9.42 -5.06 2.32
C MET A 71 10.62 -5.86 2.82
N ASP A 72 10.37 -6.78 3.73
CA ASP A 72 11.37 -7.68 4.32
C ASP A 72 11.99 -8.58 3.24
N ALA A 73 11.15 -9.30 2.48
CA ALA A 73 11.60 -10.23 1.44
C ALA A 73 12.46 -9.52 0.38
N VAL A 74 12.03 -8.36 -0.13
CA VAL A 74 12.78 -7.66 -1.19
C VAL A 74 14.12 -7.17 -0.65
N THR A 75 14.15 -6.60 0.56
CA THR A 75 15.38 -6.04 1.13
C THR A 75 16.46 -7.11 1.28
N GLN A 76 16.13 -8.26 1.83
CA GLN A 76 17.13 -9.30 2.12
C GLN A 76 17.44 -10.26 0.97
N ASN A 77 16.64 -10.27 -0.13
CA ASN A 77 16.91 -11.12 -1.30
C ASN A 77 17.54 -10.35 -2.45
N VAL A 78 17.16 -9.07 -2.65
CA VAL A 78 17.69 -8.24 -3.75
C VAL A 78 19.00 -7.57 -3.37
N PHE A 79 19.20 -7.28 -2.08
CA PHE A 79 20.38 -6.57 -1.58
C PHE A 79 21.18 -7.41 -0.58
N THR A 80 22.45 -7.03 -0.42
CA THR A 80 23.42 -7.65 0.47
C THR A 80 24.14 -6.58 1.30
N LYS A 81 25.03 -6.99 2.18
CA LYS A 81 25.88 -6.08 2.99
C LYS A 81 26.88 -5.27 2.14
N ASP A 82 27.09 -5.67 0.88
CA ASP A 82 27.95 -4.97 -0.05
C ASP A 82 27.20 -3.85 -0.82
N ASP A 83 25.89 -3.80 -0.67
CA ASP A 83 25.05 -2.75 -1.23
C ASP A 83 25.02 -1.52 -0.31
N ARG A 84 24.69 -0.36 -0.91
CA ARG A 84 24.46 0.88 -0.19
C ARG A 84 23.17 1.51 -0.68
N LEU A 85 22.18 1.60 0.20
CA LEU A 85 20.82 1.97 -0.18
C LEU A 85 20.47 3.41 0.21
N LEU A 86 19.64 4.05 -0.62
CA LEU A 86 18.87 5.23 -0.25
C LEU A 86 17.46 4.78 0.19
N VAL A 87 16.96 5.36 1.26
CA VAL A 87 15.59 5.12 1.73
C VAL A 87 14.88 6.43 1.89
N VAL A 88 13.74 6.61 1.22
CA VAL A 88 12.89 7.79 1.42
C VAL A 88 12.11 7.63 2.72
N ALA A 89 12.44 8.43 3.71
CA ALA A 89 11.92 8.36 5.09
C ALA A 89 11.04 9.57 5.43
N GLY A 90 9.85 9.63 4.82
CA GLY A 90 8.87 10.71 5.07
C GLY A 90 7.76 10.35 6.06
N GLY A 91 7.83 9.18 6.68
CA GLY A 91 6.88 8.70 7.66
C GLY A 91 7.17 7.29 8.14
N SER A 92 6.22 6.68 8.84
CA SER A 92 6.42 5.39 9.52
C SER A 92 6.73 4.23 8.58
N PHE A 93 6.27 4.27 7.33
CA PHE A 93 6.54 3.19 6.37
C PHE A 93 7.91 3.36 5.71
N GLY A 94 8.37 4.58 5.46
CA GLY A 94 9.74 4.83 5.02
C GLY A 94 10.75 4.39 6.09
N HIS A 95 10.56 4.78 7.36
CA HIS A 95 11.41 4.34 8.46
C HIS A 95 11.42 2.81 8.64
N ARG A 96 10.32 2.12 8.34
CA ARG A 96 10.31 0.64 8.37
C ARG A 96 11.31 0.02 7.41
N PHE A 97 11.55 0.60 6.24
CA PHE A 97 12.63 0.13 5.37
C PHE A 97 14.00 0.33 6.02
N CYS A 98 14.22 1.45 6.73
CA CYS A 98 15.46 1.66 7.48
C CYS A 98 15.65 0.56 8.54
N GLU A 99 14.62 0.31 9.37
CA GLU A 99 14.63 -0.75 10.40
C GLU A 99 14.93 -2.13 9.79
N ILE A 100 14.35 -2.46 8.64
CA ILE A 100 14.63 -3.74 7.95
C ILE A 100 16.08 -3.79 7.46
N CYS A 101 16.62 -2.70 6.90
CA CYS A 101 18.03 -2.61 6.51
C CYS A 101 18.96 -2.81 7.71
N GLU A 102 18.63 -2.23 8.85
CA GLU A 102 19.38 -2.42 10.11
C GLU A 102 19.37 -3.88 10.56
N VAL A 103 18.20 -4.53 10.56
CA VAL A 103 18.07 -5.95 10.94
C VAL A 103 18.98 -6.85 10.11
N TYR A 104 19.08 -6.59 8.79
CA TYR A 104 19.92 -7.38 7.90
C TYR A 104 21.36 -6.86 7.78
N GLY A 105 21.69 -5.74 8.41
CA GLY A 105 22.99 -5.09 8.35
C GLY A 105 23.35 -4.62 6.94
N ILE A 106 22.37 -4.15 6.19
CA ILE A 106 22.55 -3.56 4.85
C ILE A 106 22.81 -2.06 5.02
N PRO A 107 23.96 -1.55 4.53
CA PRO A 107 24.26 -0.12 4.60
C PRO A 107 23.22 0.72 3.90
N HIS A 108 22.68 1.71 4.60
CA HIS A 108 21.68 2.62 4.03
C HIS A 108 21.83 4.06 4.53
N THR A 109 21.22 4.96 3.81
CA THR A 109 21.09 6.37 4.19
C THR A 109 19.62 6.76 4.05
N ALA A 110 19.01 7.21 5.15
CA ALA A 110 17.67 7.75 5.13
C ALA A 110 17.68 9.18 4.54
N ILE A 111 16.79 9.42 3.59
CA ILE A 111 16.43 10.75 3.12
C ILE A 111 15.28 11.21 4.01
N GLU A 112 15.62 11.87 5.12
CA GLU A 112 14.65 12.33 6.10
C GLU A 112 13.82 13.48 5.55
N LEU A 113 12.50 13.32 5.52
CA LEU A 113 11.56 14.33 5.09
C LEU A 113 10.72 14.80 6.29
N ARG A 114 10.39 16.06 6.28
CA ARG A 114 9.40 16.57 7.22
C ARG A 114 8.05 15.93 6.93
N GLN A 115 7.34 15.52 7.99
CA GLN A 115 6.02 14.88 7.87
C GLN A 115 5.05 15.74 7.05
N GLY A 116 4.39 15.12 6.08
CA GLY A 116 3.44 15.78 5.18
C GLY A 116 4.08 16.45 3.95
N HIS A 117 5.43 16.46 3.83
CA HIS A 117 6.11 17.05 2.69
C HIS A 117 6.51 16.04 1.62
N ALA A 118 6.32 16.44 0.37
CA ALA A 118 6.77 15.65 -0.78
C ALA A 118 8.29 15.71 -0.93
N LEU A 119 8.85 14.60 -1.45
CA LEU A 119 10.24 14.55 -1.87
C LEU A 119 10.44 15.44 -3.12
N THR A 120 11.53 16.20 -3.15
CA THR A 120 11.90 17.06 -4.28
C THR A 120 13.22 16.62 -4.90
N SER A 121 13.53 17.12 -6.11
CA SER A 121 14.83 16.90 -6.75
C SER A 121 16.00 17.47 -5.93
N ALA A 122 15.76 18.53 -5.16
CA ALA A 122 16.77 19.11 -4.28
C ALA A 122 17.14 18.15 -3.12
N ASP A 123 16.19 17.34 -2.63
CA ASP A 123 16.46 16.36 -1.59
C ASP A 123 17.28 15.17 -2.13
N LEU A 124 17.14 14.83 -3.42
CA LEU A 124 17.89 13.77 -4.08
C LEU A 124 19.28 14.20 -4.56
N ALA A 125 19.46 15.45 -4.94
CA ALA A 125 20.68 15.98 -5.55
C ALA A 125 21.98 15.68 -4.77
N PRO A 126 22.03 15.74 -3.42
CA PRO A 126 23.23 15.43 -2.65
C PRO A 126 23.74 14.01 -2.80
N TYR A 127 22.89 13.08 -3.25
CA TYR A 127 23.21 11.65 -3.34
C TYR A 127 23.61 11.20 -4.74
N ALA A 128 23.52 12.08 -5.74
CA ALA A 128 23.90 11.77 -7.11
C ALA A 128 25.41 11.43 -7.22
N GLY A 129 25.72 10.33 -7.90
CA GLY A 129 27.10 9.88 -8.10
C GLY A 129 27.84 9.40 -6.84
N GLN A 130 27.15 9.20 -5.69
CA GLN A 130 27.76 8.86 -4.41
C GLN A 130 27.92 7.34 -4.18
N GLY A 131 27.75 6.51 -5.22
CA GLY A 131 27.98 5.06 -5.14
C GLY A 131 26.88 4.28 -4.43
N TYR A 132 25.66 4.80 -4.38
CA TYR A 132 24.49 4.02 -3.97
C TYR A 132 24.15 2.96 -5.03
N THR A 133 23.53 1.85 -4.61
CA THR A 133 23.19 0.72 -5.48
C THR A 133 21.69 0.50 -5.60
N GLY A 134 20.90 1.07 -4.69
CA GLY A 134 19.44 0.97 -4.74
C GLY A 134 18.75 2.12 -4.02
N LEU A 135 17.48 2.33 -4.36
CA LEU A 135 16.57 3.27 -3.68
C LEU A 135 15.27 2.54 -3.33
N LEU A 136 14.90 2.63 -2.06
CA LEU A 136 13.66 2.10 -1.50
C LEU A 136 12.70 3.25 -1.21
N VAL A 137 11.47 3.16 -1.72
CA VAL A 137 10.46 4.21 -1.53
C VAL A 137 9.06 3.63 -1.37
N ASN A 138 8.30 4.18 -0.44
CA ASN A 138 6.84 4.04 -0.42
C ASN A 138 6.28 5.09 -1.38
N MET A 139 5.72 4.67 -2.51
CA MET A 139 5.12 5.60 -3.47
C MET A 139 4.10 6.53 -2.80
N HIS A 140 3.33 5.98 -1.86
CA HIS A 140 2.42 6.71 -1.01
C HIS A 140 2.76 6.44 0.46
N GLU A 141 3.30 7.43 1.16
CA GLU A 141 3.52 7.35 2.61
C GLU A 141 2.18 7.51 3.34
N THR A 142 1.56 6.38 3.64
CA THR A 142 0.18 6.33 4.15
C THR A 142 0.03 7.01 5.52
N SER A 143 1.09 7.05 6.34
CA SER A 143 1.03 7.64 7.67
C SER A 143 0.83 9.16 7.65
N THR A 144 1.34 9.82 6.61
CA THR A 144 1.25 11.26 6.40
C THR A 144 0.42 11.65 5.17
N GLY A 145 0.00 10.68 4.36
CA GLY A 145 -0.82 10.87 3.17
C GLY A 145 -0.09 11.45 1.96
N VAL A 146 1.24 11.41 1.95
CA VAL A 146 2.06 11.99 0.88
C VAL A 146 2.21 11.02 -0.28
N LEU A 147 1.89 11.46 -1.49
CA LEU A 147 2.21 10.78 -2.74
C LEU A 147 3.49 11.37 -3.32
N TYR A 148 4.50 10.55 -3.55
CA TYR A 148 5.77 11.00 -4.13
C TYR A 148 5.72 10.97 -5.66
N ASP A 149 6.46 11.90 -6.29
CA ASP A 149 6.63 11.96 -7.74
C ASP A 149 7.57 10.84 -8.22
N MET A 150 6.95 9.75 -8.68
CA MET A 150 7.68 8.57 -9.14
C MET A 150 8.43 8.81 -10.46
N ASP A 151 8.01 9.77 -11.29
CA ASP A 151 8.73 10.09 -12.52
C ASP A 151 10.08 10.78 -12.21
N MET A 152 10.09 11.70 -11.24
CA MET A 152 11.30 12.32 -10.73
C MET A 152 12.23 11.29 -10.08
N ILE A 153 11.70 10.43 -9.18
CA ILE A 153 12.48 9.40 -8.49
C ILE A 153 13.08 8.41 -9.48
N SER A 154 12.28 7.96 -10.44
CA SER A 154 12.75 7.00 -11.45
C SER A 154 13.81 7.59 -12.40
N ALA A 155 13.71 8.88 -12.74
CA ALA A 155 14.75 9.57 -13.51
C ALA A 155 16.08 9.58 -12.73
N PHE A 156 16.05 9.96 -11.45
CA PHE A 156 17.23 9.90 -10.59
C PHE A 156 17.83 8.50 -10.48
N CYS A 157 16.99 7.48 -10.31
CA CYS A 157 17.47 6.09 -10.25
C CYS A 157 18.13 5.64 -11.55
N ARG A 158 17.55 5.96 -12.70
CA ARG A 158 18.14 5.64 -14.01
C ARG A 158 19.49 6.32 -14.22
N GLU A 159 19.57 7.61 -13.94
CA GLU A 159 20.80 8.40 -14.09
C GLU A 159 21.96 7.89 -13.21
N ASN A 160 21.63 7.33 -12.03
CA ASN A 160 22.61 6.82 -11.08
C ASN A 160 22.74 5.28 -11.08
N GLY A 161 22.04 4.56 -11.96
CA GLY A 161 22.09 3.11 -12.08
C GLY A 161 21.51 2.34 -10.90
N LEU A 162 20.64 2.96 -10.09
CA LEU A 162 20.08 2.38 -8.87
C LEU A 162 19.03 1.30 -9.19
N VAL A 163 18.97 0.28 -8.35
CA VAL A 163 17.83 -0.65 -8.28
C VAL A 163 16.68 0.08 -7.59
N LEU A 164 15.54 0.21 -8.27
CA LEU A 164 14.37 0.93 -7.73
C LEU A 164 13.34 -0.07 -7.17
N VAL A 165 13.08 0.04 -5.86
CA VAL A 165 12.07 -0.72 -5.14
C VAL A 165 10.93 0.21 -4.72
N VAL A 166 9.71 -0.11 -5.14
CA VAL A 166 8.52 0.70 -4.91
C VAL A 166 7.50 -0.07 -4.08
N ASP A 167 7.25 0.41 -2.89
CA ASP A 167 6.07 0.03 -2.12
C ASP A 167 4.85 0.80 -2.66
N ALA A 168 3.98 0.11 -3.37
CA ALA A 168 2.71 0.62 -3.88
C ALA A 168 1.50 0.08 -3.08
N ILE A 169 1.71 -0.38 -1.84
CA ILE A 169 0.67 -1.05 -1.04
C ILE A 169 -0.61 -0.22 -0.97
N SER A 170 -0.52 1.05 -0.66
CA SER A 170 -1.68 1.92 -0.56
C SER A 170 -1.97 2.72 -1.83
N ALA A 171 -1.03 2.80 -2.77
CA ALA A 171 -1.19 3.51 -4.04
C ALA A 171 -1.84 2.67 -5.14
N PHE A 172 -1.57 1.35 -5.17
CA PHE A 172 -2.11 0.46 -6.20
C PHE A 172 -3.63 0.55 -6.29
N LEU A 173 -4.17 0.66 -7.51
CA LEU A 173 -5.57 0.93 -7.86
C LEU A 173 -6.08 2.35 -7.53
N ALA A 174 -5.46 3.09 -6.62
CA ALA A 174 -5.85 4.46 -6.31
C ALA A 174 -5.13 5.48 -7.19
N ASP A 175 -3.82 5.31 -7.31
CA ASP A 175 -2.94 6.19 -8.09
C ASP A 175 -2.36 5.44 -9.30
N ASP A 176 -1.70 6.16 -10.20
CA ASP A 176 -1.15 5.59 -11.42
C ASP A 176 0.14 4.82 -11.12
N VAL A 177 0.07 3.50 -11.18
CA VAL A 177 1.22 2.59 -11.01
C VAL A 177 1.64 2.07 -12.38
N SER A 178 2.91 2.28 -12.76
CA SER A 178 3.47 1.76 -14.00
C SER A 178 4.93 1.36 -13.80
N MET A 179 5.15 0.06 -13.69
CA MET A 179 6.49 -0.50 -13.55
C MET A 179 7.37 -0.20 -14.76
N LYS A 180 6.81 -0.26 -15.99
CA LYS A 180 7.52 0.05 -17.25
C LYS A 180 7.97 1.51 -17.31
N ARG A 181 7.04 2.46 -17.04
CA ARG A 181 7.33 3.89 -17.10
C ARG A 181 8.47 4.28 -16.17
N TRP A 182 8.47 3.72 -14.98
CA TRP A 182 9.50 4.01 -13.98
C TRP A 182 10.79 3.22 -14.20
N GLY A 183 10.74 2.10 -14.91
CA GLY A 183 11.86 1.15 -14.94
C GLY A 183 12.12 0.59 -13.55
N ALA A 184 11.06 0.44 -12.74
CA ALA A 184 11.18 -0.08 -11.40
C ALA A 184 11.55 -1.57 -11.43
N ASP A 185 12.45 -1.96 -10.53
CA ASP A 185 12.90 -3.35 -10.43
C ASP A 185 11.95 -4.20 -9.59
N VAL A 186 11.32 -3.59 -8.59
CA VAL A 186 10.33 -4.25 -7.75
C VAL A 186 9.18 -3.28 -7.47
N VAL A 187 7.94 -3.76 -7.66
CA VAL A 187 6.71 -3.07 -7.22
C VAL A 187 5.87 -4.06 -6.45
N PHE A 188 5.36 -3.69 -5.28
CA PHE A 188 4.53 -4.59 -4.49
C PHE A 188 3.32 -3.93 -3.87
N THR A 189 2.31 -4.76 -3.57
CA THR A 189 1.04 -4.35 -2.94
C THR A 189 0.54 -5.41 -1.95
N GLY A 190 -0.56 -5.13 -1.27
CA GLY A 190 -1.19 -6.03 -0.30
C GLY A 190 -2.69 -6.22 -0.55
N SER A 191 -3.20 -7.39 -0.17
CA SER A 191 -4.59 -7.78 -0.39
C SER A 191 -5.62 -6.88 0.29
N GLN A 192 -5.28 -6.31 1.46
CA GLN A 192 -6.19 -5.59 2.37
C GLN A 192 -6.36 -4.09 2.08
N LYS A 193 -5.78 -3.59 0.98
CA LYS A 193 -5.85 -2.17 0.57
C LYS A 193 -6.89 -1.99 -0.54
N ALA A 194 -6.62 -1.20 -1.57
CA ALA A 194 -7.60 -0.91 -2.63
C ALA A 194 -8.08 -2.17 -3.40
N LEU A 195 -7.34 -3.27 -3.35
CA LEU A 195 -7.81 -4.55 -3.86
C LEU A 195 -9.06 -5.06 -3.12
N ALA A 196 -9.30 -4.62 -1.90
CA ALA A 196 -10.48 -4.95 -1.09
C ALA A 196 -10.72 -6.46 -0.92
N VAL A 197 -9.65 -7.17 -0.54
CA VAL A 197 -9.64 -8.58 -0.16
C VAL A 197 -9.13 -8.67 1.29
N PRO A 198 -9.49 -9.68 2.09
CA PRO A 198 -8.98 -9.80 3.45
C PRO A 198 -7.45 -9.75 3.54
N PRO A 199 -6.89 -9.28 4.67
CA PRO A 199 -5.44 -9.29 4.87
C PRO A 199 -4.88 -10.70 4.90
N GLY A 200 -3.66 -10.91 4.40
CA GLY A 200 -2.97 -12.20 4.50
C GLY A 200 -2.08 -12.54 3.31
N ILE A 201 -2.17 -11.80 2.20
CA ILE A 201 -1.28 -11.97 1.05
C ILE A 201 -0.64 -10.63 0.69
N SER A 202 0.68 -10.64 0.58
CA SER A 202 1.49 -9.62 -0.07
C SER A 202 1.92 -10.10 -1.45
N MET A 203 1.87 -9.22 -2.44
CA MET A 203 2.10 -9.52 -3.85
C MET A 203 3.17 -8.60 -4.40
N MET A 204 4.17 -9.14 -5.06
CA MET A 204 5.22 -8.34 -5.70
C MET A 204 5.42 -8.73 -7.14
N VAL A 205 5.79 -7.75 -7.97
CA VAL A 205 6.23 -7.94 -9.35
C VAL A 205 7.70 -7.55 -9.43
N LEU A 206 8.50 -8.41 -10.04
CA LEU A 206 9.95 -8.38 -10.11
C LEU A 206 10.39 -8.26 -11.56
N SER A 207 11.29 -7.31 -11.87
CA SER A 207 11.95 -7.22 -13.16
C SER A 207 12.96 -8.37 -13.35
N SER A 208 13.40 -8.63 -14.58
CA SER A 208 14.50 -9.57 -14.85
C SER A 208 15.76 -9.19 -14.07
N ARG A 209 16.09 -7.90 -13.96
CA ARG A 209 17.23 -7.41 -13.16
C ARG A 209 17.09 -7.77 -11.67
N ALA A 210 15.89 -7.61 -11.09
CA ALA A 210 15.65 -8.03 -9.70
C ALA A 210 15.75 -9.56 -9.55
N VAL A 211 15.20 -10.31 -10.48
CA VAL A 211 15.28 -11.78 -10.50
C VAL A 211 16.73 -12.26 -10.58
N GLU A 212 17.57 -11.67 -11.45
CA GLU A 212 19.00 -11.97 -11.55
C GLU A 212 19.72 -11.73 -10.21
N ARG A 213 19.48 -10.60 -9.57
CA ARG A 213 20.04 -10.30 -8.23
C ARG A 213 19.60 -11.30 -7.19
N ILE A 214 18.30 -11.65 -7.16
CA ILE A 214 17.77 -12.68 -6.25
C ILE A 214 18.50 -14.01 -6.44
N TYR A 215 18.72 -14.45 -7.70
CA TYR A 215 19.43 -15.70 -7.95
C TYR A 215 20.93 -15.64 -7.61
N ALA A 216 21.58 -14.50 -7.74
CA ALA A 216 22.98 -14.30 -7.37
C ALA A 216 23.16 -14.28 -5.84
N ASN A 217 22.24 -13.71 -5.10
CA ASN A 217 22.34 -13.51 -3.65
C ASN A 217 21.96 -14.78 -2.87
N ARG A 218 22.43 -14.89 -1.63
CA ARG A 218 21.98 -15.90 -0.66
C ARG A 218 20.89 -15.30 0.23
N PRO A 219 19.69 -15.91 0.32
CA PRO A 219 18.64 -15.39 1.20
C PRO A 219 19.06 -15.48 2.67
N ALA A 220 18.74 -14.46 3.46
CA ALA A 220 19.01 -14.43 4.90
C ALA A 220 17.93 -15.13 5.73
N CYS A 221 16.74 -15.39 5.14
CA CYS A 221 15.59 -15.99 5.81
C CYS A 221 15.04 -17.17 4.99
N TYR A 222 14.72 -18.27 5.65
CA TYR A 222 14.18 -19.48 4.99
C TYR A 222 12.76 -19.28 4.46
N TYR A 223 11.88 -18.62 5.24
CA TYR A 223 10.47 -18.49 4.87
C TYR A 223 10.23 -17.48 3.73
N LEU A 224 10.99 -16.40 3.72
CA LEU A 224 10.91 -15.33 2.71
C LEU A 224 11.97 -15.47 1.60
N ASP A 225 12.40 -16.69 1.29
CA ASP A 225 13.30 -16.99 0.18
C ASP A 225 12.59 -16.80 -1.17
N LEU A 226 12.91 -15.71 -1.87
CA LEU A 226 12.33 -15.40 -3.18
C LEU A 226 12.81 -16.34 -4.28
N LYS A 227 13.98 -17.02 -4.16
CA LYS A 227 14.37 -18.08 -5.11
C LYS A 227 13.40 -19.25 -5.05
N ALA A 228 13.08 -19.69 -3.83
CA ALA A 228 12.11 -20.76 -3.64
C ALA A 228 10.72 -20.36 -4.15
N ALA A 229 10.32 -19.12 -3.92
CA ALA A 229 9.04 -18.59 -4.40
C ALA A 229 8.98 -18.53 -5.94
N LEU A 230 9.99 -17.98 -6.60
CA LEU A 230 10.09 -17.91 -8.07
C LEU A 230 10.09 -19.30 -8.71
N LYS A 231 10.92 -20.23 -8.19
CA LYS A 231 11.00 -21.62 -8.70
C LYS A 231 9.65 -22.34 -8.60
N ASN A 232 8.93 -22.19 -7.49
CA ASN A 232 7.60 -22.79 -7.36
C ASN A 232 6.56 -22.07 -8.22
N GLY A 233 6.69 -20.75 -8.39
CA GLY A 233 5.83 -19.95 -9.26
C GLY A 233 5.83 -20.40 -10.72
N GLU A 234 6.94 -20.95 -11.24
CA GLU A 234 7.03 -21.50 -12.61
C GLU A 234 5.94 -22.55 -12.90
N ARG A 235 5.57 -23.33 -11.89
CA ARG A 235 4.49 -24.33 -11.97
C ARG A 235 3.17 -23.84 -11.36
N GLY A 236 3.02 -22.57 -11.04
CA GLY A 236 1.83 -22.00 -10.41
C GLY A 236 1.63 -22.47 -8.96
N GLN A 237 2.72 -22.57 -8.19
CA GLN A 237 2.68 -23.03 -6.80
C GLN A 237 3.49 -22.14 -5.88
N THR A 238 3.27 -22.25 -4.58
CA THR A 238 4.06 -21.61 -3.53
C THR A 238 4.98 -22.62 -2.85
N PRO A 239 6.12 -22.19 -2.24
CA PRO A 239 7.03 -23.08 -1.52
C PRO A 239 6.34 -23.81 -0.37
N PHE A 240 5.54 -23.08 0.40
CA PHE A 240 4.83 -23.52 1.61
C PHE A 240 3.32 -23.39 1.39
N THR A 241 2.53 -23.88 2.36
CA THR A 241 1.08 -23.70 2.34
C THR A 241 0.72 -22.21 2.39
N PRO A 242 0.03 -21.67 1.36
CA PRO A 242 -0.35 -20.28 1.35
C PRO A 242 -1.69 -20.05 2.05
N ALA A 243 -2.10 -18.80 2.19
CA ALA A 243 -3.46 -18.43 2.55
C ALA A 243 -4.40 -18.67 1.35
N VAL A 244 -4.77 -19.94 1.13
CA VAL A 244 -5.47 -20.45 -0.07
C VAL A 244 -6.76 -19.69 -0.34
N GLY A 245 -7.63 -19.52 0.67
CA GLY A 245 -8.90 -18.80 0.53
C GLY A 245 -8.69 -17.34 0.07
N ILE A 246 -7.65 -16.67 0.57
CA ILE A 246 -7.34 -15.30 0.18
C ILE A 246 -6.84 -15.24 -1.27
N LEU A 247 -6.04 -16.20 -1.73
CA LEU A 247 -5.60 -16.26 -3.13
C LEU A 247 -6.77 -16.47 -4.10
N ILE A 248 -7.79 -17.24 -3.68
CA ILE A 248 -9.03 -17.43 -4.45
C ILE A 248 -9.83 -16.11 -4.49
N GLN A 249 -9.95 -15.42 -3.36
CA GLN A 249 -10.60 -14.10 -3.30
C GLN A 249 -9.85 -13.06 -4.14
N ILE A 250 -8.50 -13.08 -4.15
CA ILE A 250 -7.67 -12.24 -5.02
C ILE A 250 -7.99 -12.52 -6.48
N ASN A 251 -8.06 -13.79 -6.89
CA ASN A 251 -8.39 -14.16 -8.26
C ASN A 251 -9.76 -13.62 -8.67
N ALA A 252 -10.77 -13.82 -7.85
CA ALA A 252 -12.11 -13.30 -8.10
C ALA A 252 -12.10 -11.77 -8.23
N ARG A 253 -11.38 -11.07 -7.35
CA ARG A 253 -11.31 -9.61 -7.38
C ARG A 253 -10.54 -9.07 -8.58
N LEU A 254 -9.41 -9.67 -8.95
CA LEU A 254 -8.66 -9.28 -10.15
C LEU A 254 -9.51 -9.47 -11.43
N ASN A 255 -10.29 -10.57 -11.51
CA ASN A 255 -11.21 -10.81 -12.60
C ASN A 255 -12.40 -9.82 -12.61
N GLN A 256 -12.91 -9.39 -11.44
CA GLN A 256 -13.88 -8.29 -11.37
C GLN A 256 -13.29 -7.01 -11.95
N ILE A 257 -12.08 -6.62 -11.51
CA ILE A 257 -11.39 -5.41 -12.01
C ILE A 257 -11.18 -5.48 -13.51
N LYS A 258 -10.81 -6.64 -14.05
CA LYS A 258 -10.66 -6.85 -15.49
C LYS A 258 -11.98 -6.66 -16.24
N ARG A 259 -13.06 -7.24 -15.73
CA ARG A 259 -14.41 -7.14 -16.31
C ARG A 259 -14.95 -5.71 -16.27
N ASP A 260 -14.79 -5.05 -15.12
CA ASP A 260 -15.34 -3.71 -14.89
C ASP A 260 -14.46 -2.61 -15.52
N GLY A 261 -13.22 -2.95 -15.88
CA GLY A 261 -12.20 -2.07 -16.44
C GLY A 261 -11.36 -1.39 -15.35
N PHE A 262 -10.05 -1.58 -15.41
CA PHE A 262 -9.09 -1.02 -14.44
C PHE A 262 -9.25 0.51 -14.26
N ALA A 263 -9.36 1.25 -15.38
CA ALA A 263 -9.55 2.70 -15.35
C ALA A 263 -10.87 3.13 -14.69
N ASN A 264 -11.94 2.32 -14.83
CA ASN A 264 -13.23 2.61 -14.19
C ASN A 264 -13.14 2.42 -12.66
N VAL A 265 -12.44 1.39 -12.20
CA VAL A 265 -12.21 1.16 -10.77
C VAL A 265 -11.38 2.32 -10.17
N GLN A 266 -10.34 2.77 -10.86
CA GLN A 266 -9.59 3.96 -10.44
C GLN A 266 -10.46 5.21 -10.43
N ALA A 267 -11.30 5.41 -11.46
CA ALA A 267 -12.18 6.57 -11.53
C ALA A 267 -13.17 6.62 -10.36
N GLN A 268 -13.70 5.47 -9.91
CA GLN A 268 -14.55 5.38 -8.73
C GLN A 268 -13.82 5.83 -7.45
N ILE A 269 -12.62 5.32 -7.20
CA ILE A 269 -11.80 5.72 -6.04
C ILE A 269 -11.53 7.23 -6.09
N ARG A 270 -11.15 7.75 -7.27
CA ARG A 270 -10.87 9.17 -7.48
C ARG A 270 -12.12 10.04 -7.28
N ALA A 271 -13.29 9.55 -7.66
CA ALA A 271 -14.56 10.26 -7.45
C ALA A 271 -14.86 10.40 -5.94
N ILE A 272 -14.71 9.33 -5.15
CA ILE A 272 -14.91 9.36 -3.69
C ILE A 272 -13.95 10.38 -3.04
N ALA A 273 -12.65 10.32 -3.39
CA ALA A 273 -11.66 11.24 -2.87
C ALA A 273 -11.93 12.70 -3.24
N LYS A 274 -12.31 12.96 -4.50
CA LYS A 274 -12.64 14.32 -4.98
C LYS A 274 -13.89 14.87 -4.32
N ASP A 275 -14.96 14.07 -4.19
CA ASP A 275 -16.17 14.49 -3.49
C ASP A 275 -15.84 14.87 -2.04
N PHE A 276 -15.16 13.98 -1.30
CA PHE A 276 -14.76 14.24 0.06
C PHE A 276 -13.96 15.56 0.18
N ARG A 277 -12.93 15.74 -0.64
CA ARG A 277 -12.05 16.93 -0.60
C ARG A 277 -12.76 18.21 -1.00
N SER A 278 -13.77 18.16 -1.87
CA SER A 278 -14.56 19.32 -2.25
C SER A 278 -15.43 19.85 -1.11
N ARG A 279 -15.73 19.02 -0.13
CA ARG A 279 -16.66 19.30 0.97
C ARG A 279 -15.96 19.57 2.30
N ILE A 280 -14.79 18.98 2.54
CA ILE A 280 -14.12 19.01 3.85
C ILE A 280 -13.72 20.42 4.30
N GLY A 281 -13.52 21.35 3.39
CA GLY A 281 -13.17 22.75 3.69
C GLY A 281 -14.22 23.52 4.48
N LYS A 282 -15.44 22.98 4.66
CA LYS A 282 -16.50 23.54 5.52
C LYS A 282 -16.29 23.25 7.00
N TYR A 283 -15.40 22.31 7.32
CA TYR A 283 -15.18 21.82 8.67
C TYR A 283 -13.83 22.33 9.21
N PRO A 284 -13.65 22.40 10.54
CA PRO A 284 -12.45 22.97 11.16
C PRO A 284 -11.26 21.98 11.10
N PHE A 285 -10.91 21.58 9.89
CA PHE A 285 -9.77 20.71 9.59
C PHE A 285 -8.89 21.33 8.53
N HIS A 286 -7.62 20.99 8.54
CA HIS A 286 -6.73 21.23 7.42
C HIS A 286 -6.07 19.94 6.94
N ILE A 287 -5.76 19.88 5.67
CA ILE A 287 -5.02 18.76 5.06
C ILE A 287 -3.54 18.95 5.39
N VAL A 288 -2.89 17.90 5.91
CA VAL A 288 -1.50 17.97 6.39
C VAL A 288 -0.46 17.53 5.35
N SER A 289 -0.88 17.16 4.17
CA SER A 289 0.01 16.74 3.06
C SER A 289 -0.01 17.76 1.94
N ASP A 290 1.15 18.08 1.37
CA ASP A 290 1.29 18.96 0.20
C ASP A 290 1.20 18.20 -1.14
N SER A 291 1.16 16.86 -1.13
CA SER A 291 0.98 16.01 -2.30
C SER A 291 0.07 14.82 -1.97
N LEU A 292 -1.13 14.79 -2.53
CA LEU A 292 -2.20 13.88 -2.11
C LEU A 292 -2.36 12.68 -3.04
N SER A 293 -2.32 11.48 -2.46
CA SER A 293 -2.84 10.25 -3.07
C SER A 293 -4.38 10.24 -3.11
N TYR A 294 -4.96 9.55 -4.08
CA TYR A 294 -6.40 9.28 -4.07
C TYR A 294 -6.81 8.21 -3.06
N ALA A 295 -5.86 7.50 -2.46
CA ALA A 295 -6.16 6.48 -1.46
C ALA A 295 -6.65 7.07 -0.12
N VAL A 296 -6.16 8.26 0.26
CA VAL A 296 -6.38 8.82 1.61
C VAL A 296 -6.33 10.34 1.63
N THR A 297 -7.08 10.96 2.52
CA THR A 297 -6.93 12.37 2.90
C THR A 297 -6.52 12.45 4.36
N PRO A 298 -5.31 12.92 4.68
CA PRO A 298 -4.84 13.15 6.05
C PRO A 298 -5.32 14.51 6.54
N LEU A 299 -5.89 14.56 7.74
CA LEU A 299 -6.52 15.73 8.31
C LEU A 299 -6.01 15.99 9.73
N SER A 300 -5.84 17.26 10.07
CA SER A 300 -5.62 17.70 11.44
C SER A 300 -6.70 18.68 11.86
N PRO A 301 -7.25 18.58 13.10
CA PRO A 301 -8.11 19.62 13.64
C PRO A 301 -7.39 20.98 13.70
N ASN A 302 -8.10 22.06 13.36
CA ASN A 302 -7.56 23.41 13.46
C ASN A 302 -7.40 23.84 14.93
N ASN A 303 -8.30 23.36 15.78
CA ASN A 303 -8.25 23.59 17.21
C ASN A 303 -7.43 22.48 17.89
N PRO A 304 -6.29 22.78 18.54
CA PRO A 304 -5.43 21.78 19.18
C PRO A 304 -6.07 21.09 20.40
N GLU A 305 -7.18 21.60 20.92
CA GLU A 305 -7.94 20.95 21.99
C GLU A 305 -8.80 19.78 21.49
N VAL A 306 -9.01 19.68 20.16
CA VAL A 306 -9.74 18.58 19.53
C VAL A 306 -8.77 17.44 19.22
N SER A 307 -8.80 16.37 20.02
CA SER A 307 -7.99 15.19 19.78
C SER A 307 -8.50 14.39 18.58
N ALA A 308 -7.63 14.14 17.61
CA ALA A 308 -7.92 13.28 16.46
C ALA A 308 -8.26 11.84 16.88
N HIS A 309 -7.62 11.32 17.95
CA HIS A 309 -7.91 10.00 18.48
C HIS A 309 -9.31 9.95 19.15
N GLN A 310 -9.66 10.97 19.92
CA GLN A 310 -10.99 11.04 20.55
C GLN A 310 -12.09 11.18 19.48
N LEU A 311 -11.83 11.93 18.39
CA LEU A 311 -12.75 12.04 17.26
C LEU A 311 -12.98 10.67 16.60
N PHE A 312 -11.93 9.88 16.41
CA PHE A 312 -12.05 8.49 15.93
C PHE A 312 -12.95 7.64 16.85
N LEU A 313 -12.73 7.69 18.16
CA LEU A 313 -13.54 6.92 19.12
C LEU A 313 -15.00 7.34 19.06
N THR A 314 -15.29 8.64 19.04
CA THR A 314 -16.65 9.17 18.96
C THR A 314 -17.35 8.74 17.67
N LEU A 315 -16.71 8.88 16.51
CA LEU A 315 -17.26 8.42 15.23
C LEU A 315 -17.56 6.92 15.23
N LYS A 316 -16.65 6.13 15.75
CA LYS A 316 -16.81 4.67 15.85
C LYS A 316 -17.96 4.28 16.78
N ASP A 317 -18.02 4.86 17.97
CA ASP A 317 -18.94 4.39 19.02
C ASP A 317 -20.36 4.97 18.87
N GLU A 318 -20.50 6.21 18.39
CA GLU A 318 -21.80 6.88 18.29
C GLU A 318 -22.43 6.78 16.88
N TYR A 319 -21.60 6.76 15.83
CA TYR A 319 -22.10 6.80 14.43
C TYR A 319 -21.83 5.51 13.63
N GLY A 320 -21.07 4.57 14.19
CA GLY A 320 -20.69 3.36 13.45
C GLY A 320 -19.75 3.65 12.27
N ILE A 321 -18.93 4.71 12.36
CA ILE A 321 -18.01 5.14 11.29
C ILE A 321 -16.57 4.95 11.75
N ILE A 322 -15.78 4.23 10.97
CA ILE A 322 -14.36 4.01 11.22
C ILE A 322 -13.56 4.95 10.32
N ILE A 323 -12.81 5.88 10.92
CA ILE A 323 -11.72 6.61 10.27
C ILE A 323 -10.39 6.01 10.73
N CYS A 324 -9.28 6.36 10.09
CA CYS A 324 -7.98 5.81 10.44
C CYS A 324 -7.20 6.73 11.38
N PRO A 325 -7.07 6.41 12.68
CA PRO A 325 -6.22 7.19 13.58
C PRO A 325 -4.75 7.01 13.21
N ASN A 326 -3.90 7.93 13.66
CA ASN A 326 -2.46 7.76 13.64
C ASN A 326 -1.94 7.23 15.00
N GLY A 327 -0.65 6.86 15.02
CA GLY A 327 0.06 6.45 16.23
C GLY A 327 1.22 7.40 16.54
N GLY A 328 1.93 7.13 17.64
CA GLY A 328 3.10 7.91 18.06
C GLY A 328 2.77 9.39 18.26
N GLU A 329 3.65 10.27 17.80
CA GLU A 329 3.51 11.72 17.95
C GLU A 329 2.30 12.34 17.22
N LEU A 330 1.74 11.61 16.23
CA LEU A 330 0.58 12.04 15.45
C LEU A 330 -0.76 11.54 16.01
N ALA A 331 -0.77 10.75 17.07
CA ALA A 331 -1.97 10.07 17.57
C ALA A 331 -3.15 11.02 17.83
N ASP A 332 -2.89 12.14 18.50
CA ASP A 332 -3.92 13.14 18.82
C ASP A 332 -4.03 14.29 17.82
N LYS A 333 -3.11 14.34 16.86
CA LYS A 333 -2.98 15.47 15.94
C LYS A 333 -3.56 15.21 14.56
N VAL A 334 -3.44 13.97 14.05
CA VAL A 334 -3.77 13.62 12.67
C VAL A 334 -4.62 12.36 12.61
N PHE A 335 -5.71 12.42 11.88
CA PHE A 335 -6.47 11.26 11.43
C PHE A 335 -6.52 11.22 9.91
N ARG A 336 -6.87 10.07 9.36
CA ARG A 336 -6.92 9.88 7.91
C ARG A 336 -8.28 9.32 7.52
N VAL A 337 -8.82 9.81 6.41
CA VAL A 337 -10.03 9.30 5.77
C VAL A 337 -9.63 8.58 4.50
N GLY A 338 -9.82 7.27 4.46
CA GLY A 338 -9.57 6.43 3.30
C GLY A 338 -10.68 6.53 2.27
N HIS A 339 -10.31 6.37 1.00
CA HIS A 339 -11.23 6.41 -0.14
C HIS A 339 -11.21 5.11 -0.93
N ILE A 340 -10.50 4.10 -0.42
CA ILE A 340 -10.28 2.78 -1.02
C ILE A 340 -11.11 1.71 -0.32
N GLY A 341 -11.34 0.60 -1.00
CA GLY A 341 -12.20 -0.47 -0.52
C GLY A 341 -13.56 -0.43 -1.20
N HIS A 342 -14.51 -1.16 -0.64
CA HIS A 342 -15.89 -1.17 -1.14
C HIS A 342 -16.68 0.01 -0.54
N LEU A 343 -16.33 1.21 -1.00
CA LEU A 343 -16.96 2.48 -0.63
C LEU A 343 -17.62 3.13 -1.85
N THR A 344 -18.56 4.02 -1.62
CA THR A 344 -19.26 4.85 -2.61
C THR A 344 -19.14 6.33 -2.27
N VAL A 345 -19.56 7.22 -3.17
CA VAL A 345 -19.64 8.66 -2.90
C VAL A 345 -20.69 8.96 -1.82
N GLU A 346 -21.78 8.17 -1.78
CA GLU A 346 -22.86 8.30 -0.80
C GLU A 346 -22.41 7.99 0.64
N ASP A 347 -21.37 7.16 0.80
CA ASP A 347 -20.80 6.89 2.14
C ASP A 347 -20.20 8.16 2.76
N ASN A 348 -19.64 9.06 1.94
CA ASN A 348 -19.16 10.37 2.42
C ASN A 348 -20.30 11.18 3.09
N ASP A 349 -21.55 11.06 2.63
CA ASP A 349 -22.69 11.77 3.24
C ASP A 349 -22.91 11.35 4.69
N ALA A 350 -22.70 10.08 5.02
CA ALA A 350 -22.81 9.60 6.40
C ALA A 350 -21.74 10.24 7.29
N LEU A 351 -20.50 10.32 6.80
CA LEU A 351 -19.40 10.94 7.54
C LEU A 351 -19.64 12.46 7.73
N PHE A 352 -20.09 13.15 6.69
CA PHE A 352 -20.36 14.58 6.78
C PHE A 352 -21.56 14.89 7.70
N ARG A 353 -22.63 14.07 7.69
CA ARG A 353 -23.72 14.20 8.69
C ARG A 353 -23.23 14.02 10.13
N ALA A 354 -22.29 13.11 10.36
CA ALA A 354 -21.66 12.96 11.67
C ALA A 354 -20.84 14.21 12.05
N PHE A 355 -20.08 14.79 11.13
CA PHE A 355 -19.36 16.04 11.39
C PHE A 355 -20.30 17.20 11.67
N ASP A 356 -21.42 17.34 10.95
CA ASP A 356 -22.43 18.37 11.18
C ASP A 356 -23.02 18.26 12.61
N ASP A 357 -23.35 17.06 13.06
CA ASP A 357 -23.85 16.83 14.42
C ASP A 357 -22.79 17.11 15.49
N LEU A 358 -21.55 16.69 15.29
CA LEU A 358 -20.44 16.98 16.20
C LEU A 358 -20.15 18.48 16.31
N MET A 359 -20.31 19.25 15.24
CA MET A 359 -20.23 20.71 15.27
C MET A 359 -21.40 21.31 16.05
N ALA A 360 -22.62 20.86 15.78
CA ALA A 360 -23.81 21.33 16.49
C ALA A 360 -23.74 21.08 18.01
N ARG A 361 -23.14 19.98 18.42
CA ARG A 361 -22.89 19.61 19.83
C ARG A 361 -21.67 20.32 20.45
N GLY A 362 -20.90 21.08 19.67
CA GLY A 362 -19.71 21.77 20.13
C GLY A 362 -18.54 20.82 20.48
N ILE A 363 -18.56 19.59 19.99
CA ILE A 363 -17.47 18.62 20.13
C ILE A 363 -16.38 18.91 19.09
N LEU A 364 -16.81 19.16 17.85
CA LEU A 364 -15.95 19.66 16.79
C LEU A 364 -16.04 21.18 16.75
N LYS A 365 -14.95 21.86 17.16
CA LYS A 365 -14.87 23.33 17.29
C LYS A 365 -13.92 23.91 16.26
N ALA A 366 -14.23 25.14 15.78
CA ALA A 366 -13.35 25.93 14.93
C ALA A 366 -12.08 26.38 15.67
#